data_197a20172f33475964dc62d6e0a54c71
#
_entry.id   197a20172f33475964dc62d6e0a54c71
#
_cell.length_a   1.000
_cell.length_b   1.000
_cell.length_c   1.000
_cell.angle_alpha   90.00
_cell.angle_beta   90.00
_cell.angle_gamma   90.00
#
_symmetry.space_group_name_H-M   'P 1'
#
loop_
_entity.id
_entity.type
_entity.pdbx_description
1 polymer ?
#
loop_
_entity_poly.entity_id
_entity_poly.type
_entity_poly.pdbx_seq_one_letter_code
_entity_poly.pdbx_strand_id
1 'polypeptide(L)'
;MPLDLPGPVWVVVPTYDERENLTPLVSAVRAELDEIAPDHTILVVDDSSPDGTGDLADNLAGADSHVRVLHRPEKRGLGPAYIAAFRHALDAGAEFVVEMDADFSHDPSYLPRMLEAALDADLVLGSRYVEGGGVRNWGRIRRIVSRGGCWYARTMLGVPISDLTGGFKVFRRGVLEAIDLDRIRSQGYAFQVELTYRALQMGFRVVEVPIMFTERRAGQSKMTRAIVMEAAWMVPALRRTPPARRTAPAGGLPERHL
;
A
#
# COMPACT_ATOMS: atom_id res chain seq x y z
N MET A 1 -24.42 0.86 1.34
CA MET A 1 -24.80 0.93 -0.10
C MET A 1 -23.53 0.71 -0.92
N PRO A 2 -23.51 -0.18 -1.90
CA PRO A 2 -22.34 -0.43 -2.73
C PRO A 2 -21.80 0.85 -3.36
N LEU A 3 -20.46 0.97 -3.43
CA LEU A 3 -19.81 2.01 -4.21
C LEU A 3 -19.92 1.65 -5.71
N ASP A 4 -20.09 2.65 -6.56
CA ASP A 4 -20.10 2.46 -8.02
C ASP A 4 -18.63 2.36 -8.52
N LEU A 5 -17.99 1.24 -8.19
CA LEU A 5 -16.61 0.97 -8.57
C LEU A 5 -16.56 0.42 -10.00
N PRO A 6 -15.68 0.91 -10.86
CA PRO A 6 -15.58 0.47 -12.27
C PRO A 6 -15.01 -0.94 -12.45
N GLY A 7 -14.66 -1.65 -11.38
CA GLY A 7 -14.13 -3.01 -11.44
C GLY A 7 -13.62 -3.57 -10.12
N PRO A 8 -12.99 -4.76 -10.15
CA PRO A 8 -12.60 -5.51 -8.97
C PRO A 8 -11.61 -4.79 -8.06
N VAL A 9 -11.78 -4.96 -6.73
CA VAL A 9 -10.86 -4.47 -5.69
C VAL A 9 -9.99 -5.62 -5.18
N TRP A 10 -8.69 -5.46 -5.21
CA TRP A 10 -7.74 -6.41 -4.65
C TRP A 10 -7.03 -5.82 -3.44
N VAL A 11 -7.17 -6.44 -2.27
CA VAL A 11 -6.43 -6.07 -1.05
C VAL A 11 -5.23 -6.98 -0.94
N VAL A 12 -4.04 -6.42 -1.08
CA VAL A 12 -2.77 -7.14 -1.02
C VAL A 12 -2.20 -7.05 0.37
N VAL A 13 -1.95 -8.20 0.97
CA VAL A 13 -1.50 -8.35 2.36
C VAL A 13 -0.24 -9.24 2.40
N PRO A 14 0.96 -8.65 2.39
CA PRO A 14 2.20 -9.38 2.60
C PRO A 14 2.28 -9.93 4.02
N THR A 15 2.66 -11.19 4.16
CA THR A 15 2.77 -11.89 5.45
C THR A 15 4.14 -12.53 5.64
N TYR A 16 4.65 -12.45 6.86
CA TYR A 16 5.77 -13.23 7.36
C TYR A 16 5.70 -13.29 8.89
N ASP A 17 5.42 -14.47 9.43
CA ASP A 17 5.15 -14.71 10.87
C ASP A 17 3.93 -13.90 11.36
N GLU A 18 2.80 -13.99 10.64
CA GLU A 18 1.56 -13.24 10.91
C GLU A 18 0.37 -14.15 11.23
N ARG A 19 0.63 -15.40 11.66
CA ARG A 19 -0.42 -16.41 11.90
C ARG A 19 -1.51 -15.94 12.86
N GLU A 20 -1.15 -15.20 13.91
CA GLU A 20 -2.10 -14.72 14.91
C GLU A 20 -3.00 -13.59 14.37
N ASN A 21 -2.49 -12.83 13.41
CA ASN A 21 -3.18 -11.66 12.85
C ASN A 21 -4.04 -12.02 11.63
N LEU A 22 -3.69 -13.06 10.87
CA LEU A 22 -4.23 -13.29 9.53
C LEU A 22 -5.74 -13.51 9.51
N THR A 23 -6.28 -14.46 10.30
CA THR A 23 -7.72 -14.73 10.32
C THR A 23 -8.56 -13.54 10.78
N PRO A 24 -8.22 -12.86 11.90
CA PRO A 24 -8.91 -11.64 12.29
C PRO A 24 -8.86 -10.53 11.24
N LEU A 25 -7.72 -10.38 10.54
CA LEU A 25 -7.58 -9.36 9.50
C LEU A 25 -8.46 -9.66 8.29
N VAL A 26 -8.44 -10.90 7.78
CA VAL A 26 -9.30 -11.32 6.67
C VAL A 26 -10.77 -11.06 7.02
N SER A 27 -11.20 -11.44 8.23
CA SER A 27 -12.57 -11.19 8.69
C SER A 27 -12.91 -9.70 8.76
N ALA A 28 -11.98 -8.85 9.23
CA ALA A 28 -12.19 -7.41 9.31
C ALA A 28 -12.26 -6.75 7.92
N VAL A 29 -11.38 -7.15 6.99
CA VAL A 29 -11.41 -6.66 5.61
C VAL A 29 -12.71 -7.07 4.91
N ARG A 30 -13.15 -8.32 5.10
CA ARG A 30 -14.43 -8.80 4.58
C ARG A 30 -15.60 -7.97 5.09
N ALA A 31 -15.65 -7.72 6.41
CA ALA A 31 -16.72 -6.93 7.04
C ALA A 31 -16.85 -5.52 6.43
N GLU A 32 -15.74 -4.91 6.03
CA GLU A 32 -15.76 -3.58 5.41
C GLU A 32 -16.10 -3.61 3.91
N LEU A 33 -15.72 -4.67 3.18
CA LEU A 33 -15.84 -4.71 1.73
C LEU A 33 -17.08 -5.44 1.20
N ASP A 34 -17.64 -6.40 1.92
CA ASP A 34 -18.75 -7.23 1.43
C ASP A 34 -19.94 -6.42 0.91
N GLU A 35 -20.27 -5.32 1.59
CA GLU A 35 -21.40 -4.47 1.19
C GLU A 35 -21.04 -3.39 0.17
N ILE A 36 -19.81 -2.88 0.19
CA ILE A 36 -19.41 -1.71 -0.61
C ILE A 36 -18.72 -2.06 -1.91
N ALA A 37 -17.99 -3.17 -1.92
CA ALA A 37 -17.21 -3.67 -3.05
C ALA A 37 -17.37 -5.19 -3.14
N PRO A 38 -18.53 -5.72 -3.52
CA PRO A 38 -18.80 -7.17 -3.51
C PRO A 38 -17.86 -7.96 -4.43
N ASP A 39 -17.34 -7.33 -5.47
CA ASP A 39 -16.28 -7.90 -6.31
C ASP A 39 -14.90 -7.52 -5.76
N HIS A 40 -14.52 -8.16 -4.65
CA HIS A 40 -13.20 -7.96 -4.06
C HIS A 40 -12.46 -9.29 -3.85
N THR A 41 -11.14 -9.20 -3.76
CA THR A 41 -10.22 -10.31 -3.45
C THR A 41 -9.21 -9.86 -2.40
N ILE A 42 -8.97 -10.68 -1.40
CA ILE A 42 -7.88 -10.53 -0.43
C ILE A 42 -6.75 -11.45 -0.86
N LEU A 43 -5.64 -10.89 -1.34
CA LEU A 43 -4.46 -11.63 -1.73
C LEU A 43 -3.45 -11.66 -0.59
N VAL A 44 -3.36 -12.78 0.09
CA VAL A 44 -2.31 -13.06 1.08
C VAL A 44 -1.04 -13.42 0.34
N VAL A 45 0.06 -12.72 0.64
CA VAL A 45 1.38 -12.98 0.01
C VAL A 45 2.33 -13.52 1.06
N ASP A 46 2.48 -14.84 1.10
CA ASP A 46 3.31 -15.49 2.12
C ASP A 46 4.75 -15.69 1.66
N ASP A 47 5.69 -15.10 2.41
CA ASP A 47 7.14 -15.17 2.17
C ASP A 47 7.78 -16.39 2.86
N SER A 48 7.19 -17.59 2.70
CA SER A 48 7.64 -18.84 3.35
C SER A 48 7.71 -18.71 4.87
N SER A 49 6.61 -18.31 5.50
CA SER A 49 6.50 -18.14 6.94
C SER A 49 6.72 -19.46 7.69
N PRO A 50 7.66 -19.52 8.66
CA PRO A 50 7.94 -20.76 9.41
C PRO A 50 6.90 -21.08 10.51
N ASP A 51 6.03 -20.13 10.87
CA ASP A 51 5.02 -20.25 11.92
C ASP A 51 3.71 -20.92 11.48
N GLY A 52 3.62 -21.31 10.19
CA GLY A 52 2.41 -21.90 9.60
C GLY A 52 1.39 -20.86 9.11
N THR A 53 1.80 -19.59 8.90
CA THR A 53 0.97 -18.57 8.27
C THR A 53 0.50 -18.98 6.88
N GLY A 54 1.40 -19.59 6.06
CA GLY A 54 1.08 -20.05 4.71
C GLY A 54 -0.01 -21.14 4.70
N ASP A 55 0.11 -22.15 5.56
CA ASP A 55 -0.91 -23.23 5.69
C ASP A 55 -2.26 -22.66 6.14
N LEU A 56 -2.24 -21.68 7.04
CA LEU A 56 -3.46 -20.98 7.48
C LEU A 56 -4.09 -20.18 6.33
N ALA A 57 -3.28 -19.53 5.51
CA ALA A 57 -3.74 -18.78 4.34
C ALA A 57 -4.42 -19.71 3.33
N ASP A 58 -3.84 -20.90 3.05
CA ASP A 58 -4.42 -21.92 2.17
C ASP A 58 -5.77 -22.42 2.71
N ASN A 59 -5.87 -22.65 4.01
CA ASN A 59 -7.14 -23.05 4.64
C ASN A 59 -8.21 -21.96 4.50
N LEU A 60 -7.85 -20.69 4.66
CA LEU A 60 -8.77 -19.57 4.46
C LEU A 60 -9.22 -19.47 2.99
N ALA A 61 -8.30 -19.63 2.03
CA ALA A 61 -8.62 -19.63 0.61
C ALA A 61 -9.50 -20.80 0.19
N GLY A 62 -9.33 -21.97 0.83
CA GLY A 62 -10.19 -23.12 0.61
C GLY A 62 -11.62 -22.94 1.16
N ALA A 63 -11.80 -22.10 2.17
CA ALA A 63 -13.08 -21.84 2.82
C ALA A 63 -13.80 -20.59 2.27
N ASP A 64 -13.10 -19.65 1.68
CA ASP A 64 -13.63 -18.35 1.23
C ASP A 64 -13.11 -18.00 -0.18
N SER A 65 -14.01 -17.90 -1.14
CA SER A 65 -13.69 -17.57 -2.54
C SER A 65 -13.12 -16.17 -2.76
N HIS A 66 -13.25 -15.28 -1.79
CA HIS A 66 -12.63 -13.94 -1.81
C HIS A 66 -11.18 -13.94 -1.34
N VAL A 67 -10.67 -15.05 -0.80
CA VAL A 67 -9.29 -15.17 -0.36
C VAL A 67 -8.47 -15.93 -1.39
N ARG A 68 -7.30 -15.40 -1.72
CA ARG A 68 -6.29 -16.05 -2.57
C ARG A 68 -4.94 -15.99 -1.90
N VAL A 69 -4.07 -16.94 -2.25
CA VAL A 69 -2.71 -17.00 -1.69
C VAL A 69 -1.69 -16.97 -2.81
N LEU A 70 -0.64 -16.19 -2.60
CA LEU A 70 0.56 -16.17 -3.42
C LEU A 70 1.75 -16.57 -2.55
N HIS A 71 2.18 -17.82 -2.66
CA HIS A 71 3.39 -18.29 -1.98
C HIS A 71 4.64 -17.83 -2.69
N ARG A 72 5.57 -17.24 -1.95
CA ARG A 72 6.89 -16.89 -2.44
C ARG A 72 7.94 -17.81 -1.79
N PRO A 73 8.95 -18.26 -2.56
CA PRO A 73 9.89 -19.29 -2.09
C PRO A 73 10.79 -18.81 -0.93
N GLU A 74 10.96 -17.51 -0.76
CA GLU A 74 11.81 -16.92 0.27
C GLU A 74 11.46 -15.47 0.58
N LYS A 75 11.81 -15.02 1.78
CA LYS A 75 11.67 -13.63 2.21
C LYS A 75 12.74 -12.74 1.58
N ARG A 76 12.34 -11.87 0.67
CA ARG A 76 13.21 -10.88 0.01
C ARG A 76 12.93 -9.43 0.40
N GLY A 77 12.06 -9.21 1.40
CA GLY A 77 11.65 -7.90 1.85
C GLY A 77 10.30 -7.46 1.28
N LEU A 78 9.78 -6.36 1.84
CA LEU A 78 8.41 -5.87 1.61
C LEU A 78 8.18 -5.42 0.16
N GLY A 79 9.11 -4.66 -0.42
CA GLY A 79 8.98 -4.16 -1.80
C GLY A 79 8.80 -5.29 -2.83
N PRO A 80 9.69 -6.31 -2.89
CA PRO A 80 9.52 -7.46 -3.78
C PRO A 80 8.23 -8.26 -3.55
N ALA A 81 7.70 -8.30 -2.31
CA ALA A 81 6.42 -8.93 -2.03
C ALA A 81 5.27 -8.16 -2.67
N TYR A 82 5.22 -6.84 -2.48
CA TYR A 82 4.22 -5.99 -3.12
C TYR A 82 4.32 -6.00 -4.65
N ILE A 83 5.51 -5.95 -5.23
CA ILE A 83 5.68 -6.01 -6.69
C ILE A 83 5.11 -7.31 -7.26
N ALA A 84 5.41 -8.46 -6.63
CA ALA A 84 4.86 -9.74 -7.07
C ALA A 84 3.32 -9.77 -6.97
N ALA A 85 2.79 -9.24 -5.88
CA ALA A 85 1.35 -9.14 -5.65
C ALA A 85 0.66 -8.18 -6.62
N PHE A 86 1.24 -7.02 -6.91
CA PHE A 86 0.68 -6.06 -7.88
C PHE A 86 0.58 -6.69 -9.26
N ARG A 87 1.61 -7.39 -9.72
CA ARG A 87 1.56 -8.11 -10.99
C ARG A 87 0.45 -9.16 -10.99
N HIS A 88 0.40 -9.97 -9.94
CA HIS A 88 -0.64 -11.00 -9.82
C HIS A 88 -2.06 -10.41 -9.85
N ALA A 89 -2.30 -9.31 -9.13
CA ALA A 89 -3.58 -8.62 -9.11
C ALA A 89 -3.91 -8.01 -10.49
N LEU A 90 -2.95 -7.37 -11.16
CA LEU A 90 -3.13 -6.80 -12.49
C LEU A 90 -3.44 -7.88 -13.54
N ASP A 91 -2.72 -9.00 -13.51
CA ASP A 91 -2.94 -10.14 -14.41
C ASP A 91 -4.32 -10.76 -14.20
N ALA A 92 -4.82 -10.74 -12.97
CA ALA A 92 -6.16 -11.22 -12.59
C ALA A 92 -7.29 -10.21 -12.84
N GLY A 93 -6.99 -9.03 -13.41
CA GLY A 93 -8.00 -8.05 -13.79
C GLY A 93 -8.39 -7.03 -12.71
N ALA A 94 -7.57 -6.86 -11.65
CA ALA A 94 -7.82 -5.83 -10.64
C ALA A 94 -7.95 -4.44 -11.25
N GLU A 95 -8.96 -3.66 -10.85
CA GLU A 95 -9.10 -2.25 -11.19
C GLU A 95 -8.56 -1.36 -10.07
N PHE A 96 -8.74 -1.80 -8.83
CA PHE A 96 -8.15 -1.17 -7.65
C PHE A 96 -7.27 -2.16 -6.91
N VAL A 97 -6.08 -1.72 -6.53
CA VAL A 97 -5.16 -2.51 -5.72
C VAL A 97 -4.88 -1.74 -4.42
N VAL A 98 -5.25 -2.35 -3.31
CA VAL A 98 -5.03 -1.82 -1.97
C VAL A 98 -3.77 -2.46 -1.38
N GLU A 99 -2.83 -1.64 -0.97
CA GLU A 99 -1.65 -2.02 -0.21
C GLU A 99 -1.94 -1.89 1.29
N MET A 100 -1.81 -2.99 2.05
CA MET A 100 -2.13 -3.01 3.48
C MET A 100 -1.25 -4.01 4.24
N ASP A 101 -0.76 -3.63 5.42
CA ASP A 101 0.03 -4.51 6.30
C ASP A 101 -0.88 -5.48 7.09
N ALA A 102 -0.35 -6.66 7.46
CA ALA A 102 -1.09 -7.71 8.15
C ALA A 102 -1.28 -7.48 9.67
N ASP A 103 -0.59 -6.52 10.28
CA ASP A 103 -0.43 -6.38 11.73
C ASP A 103 -1.44 -5.43 12.41
N PHE A 104 -2.52 -5.07 11.73
CA PHE A 104 -3.54 -4.10 12.18
C PHE A 104 -3.01 -2.68 12.44
N SER A 105 -1.83 -2.35 11.97
CA SER A 105 -1.37 -0.96 11.99
C SER A 105 -2.17 -0.09 11.01
N HIS A 106 -2.66 -0.70 9.95
CA HIS A 106 -3.64 -0.18 9.01
C HIS A 106 -5.03 -0.73 9.38
N ASP A 107 -5.91 0.12 9.90
CA ASP A 107 -7.25 -0.28 10.32
C ASP A 107 -8.14 -0.47 9.07
N PRO A 108 -8.72 -1.67 8.84
CA PRO A 108 -9.59 -1.93 7.70
C PRO A 108 -10.80 -0.98 7.61
N SER A 109 -11.25 -0.40 8.71
CA SER A 109 -12.38 0.55 8.72
C SER A 109 -12.16 1.82 7.88
N TYR A 110 -10.93 2.09 7.44
CA TYR A 110 -10.64 3.16 6.49
C TYR A 110 -10.83 2.75 5.02
N LEU A 111 -10.96 1.46 4.69
CA LEU A 111 -11.12 0.98 3.32
C LEU A 111 -12.28 1.64 2.57
N PRO A 112 -13.49 1.77 3.15
CA PRO A 112 -14.60 2.42 2.47
C PRO A 112 -14.28 3.84 2.03
N ARG A 113 -13.73 4.65 2.94
CA ARG A 113 -13.38 6.04 2.67
C ARG A 113 -12.24 6.19 1.67
N MET A 114 -11.26 5.27 1.70
CA MET A 114 -10.14 5.29 0.76
C MET A 114 -10.60 4.88 -0.64
N LEU A 115 -11.48 3.89 -0.77
CA LEU A 115 -12.06 3.47 -2.05
C LEU A 115 -12.99 4.55 -2.63
N GLU A 116 -13.79 5.22 -1.79
CA GLU A 116 -14.59 6.38 -2.20
C GLU A 116 -13.70 7.49 -2.77
N ALA A 117 -12.61 7.83 -2.09
CA ALA A 117 -11.65 8.83 -2.60
C ALA A 117 -10.97 8.39 -3.91
N ALA A 118 -10.81 7.08 -4.13
CA ALA A 118 -10.24 6.53 -5.35
C ALA A 118 -11.19 6.60 -6.56
N LEU A 119 -12.46 6.93 -6.38
CA LEU A 119 -13.36 7.24 -7.49
C LEU A 119 -12.95 8.49 -8.25
N ASP A 120 -12.37 9.46 -7.54
CA ASP A 120 -11.92 10.75 -8.09
C ASP A 120 -10.40 10.92 -8.13
N ALA A 121 -9.62 9.95 -7.68
CA ALA A 121 -8.15 10.01 -7.64
C ALA A 121 -7.52 8.75 -8.22
N ASP A 122 -6.30 8.86 -8.74
CA ASP A 122 -5.56 7.73 -9.30
C ASP A 122 -4.82 6.95 -8.21
N LEU A 123 -4.35 7.64 -7.16
CA LEU A 123 -3.67 7.07 -6.01
C LEU A 123 -4.16 7.74 -4.73
N VAL A 124 -4.61 6.95 -3.77
CA VAL A 124 -5.04 7.42 -2.44
C VAL A 124 -4.06 6.92 -1.38
N LEU A 125 -3.61 7.81 -0.52
CA LEU A 125 -2.72 7.51 0.59
C LEU A 125 -3.47 7.64 1.92
N GLY A 126 -3.42 6.62 2.76
CA GLY A 126 -3.78 6.74 4.17
C GLY A 126 -2.70 7.54 4.91
N SER A 127 -3.01 8.77 5.27
CA SER A 127 -2.04 9.73 5.81
C SER A 127 -2.19 9.96 7.30
N ARG A 128 -1.06 9.89 8.01
CA ARG A 128 -0.94 10.18 9.45
C ARG A 128 -0.72 11.66 9.74
N TYR A 129 -0.39 12.45 8.71
CA TYR A 129 0.15 13.81 8.87
C TYR A 129 -0.69 14.91 8.23
N VAL A 130 -1.87 14.59 7.75
CA VAL A 130 -2.91 15.55 7.37
C VAL A 130 -3.86 15.80 8.53
N GLU A 131 -4.67 16.84 8.45
CA GLU A 131 -5.68 17.16 9.45
C GLU A 131 -6.65 15.99 9.66
N GLY A 132 -6.90 15.62 10.91
CA GLY A 132 -7.68 14.43 11.28
C GLY A 132 -6.90 13.12 11.30
N GLY A 133 -5.65 13.09 10.80
CA GLY A 133 -4.77 11.94 10.88
C GLY A 133 -3.92 11.91 12.15
N GLY A 134 -3.31 10.76 12.44
CA GLY A 134 -2.47 10.64 13.62
C GLY A 134 -1.81 9.28 13.82
N VAL A 135 -1.12 9.16 14.95
CA VAL A 135 -0.49 7.91 15.40
C VAL A 135 -0.85 7.64 16.85
N ARG A 136 -1.23 6.40 17.16
CA ARG A 136 -1.49 5.92 18.53
C ARG A 136 -0.35 5.02 19.02
N ASN A 137 -0.08 5.08 20.31
CA ASN A 137 0.89 4.23 21.03
C ASN A 137 2.37 4.37 20.57
N TRP A 138 2.70 5.41 19.80
CA TRP A 138 4.09 5.65 19.40
C TRP A 138 4.87 6.46 20.45
N GLY A 139 6.09 6.03 20.72
CA GLY A 139 7.05 6.81 21.52
C GLY A 139 7.39 8.15 20.83
N ARG A 140 7.74 9.17 21.62
CA ARG A 140 8.06 10.52 21.13
C ARG A 140 9.16 10.53 20.06
N ILE A 141 10.22 9.75 20.27
CA ILE A 141 11.37 9.68 19.34
C ILE A 141 10.93 9.13 17.98
N ARG A 142 10.17 8.02 17.95
CA ARG A 142 9.65 7.42 16.72
C ARG A 142 8.78 8.42 15.95
N ARG A 143 7.94 9.18 16.66
CA ARG A 143 7.07 10.21 16.06
C ARG A 143 7.89 11.33 15.41
N ILE A 144 8.94 11.82 16.10
CA ILE A 144 9.84 12.86 15.57
C ILE A 144 10.58 12.36 14.33
N VAL A 145 11.16 11.16 14.39
CA VAL A 145 11.91 10.56 13.28
C VAL A 145 11.01 10.34 12.07
N SER A 146 9.81 9.82 12.26
CA SER A 146 8.87 9.58 11.15
C SER A 146 8.39 10.88 10.50
N ARG A 147 8.00 11.89 11.29
CA ARG A 147 7.62 13.22 10.76
C ARG A 147 8.80 13.90 10.07
N GLY A 148 9.98 13.83 10.68
CA GLY A 148 11.22 14.37 10.08
C GLY A 148 11.57 13.71 8.76
N GLY A 149 11.43 12.40 8.66
CA GLY A 149 11.64 11.63 7.43
C GLY A 149 10.65 12.04 6.32
N CYS A 150 9.37 12.17 6.63
CA CYS A 150 8.36 12.66 5.67
C CYS A 150 8.65 14.10 5.24
N TRP A 151 8.97 15.00 6.18
CA TRP A 151 9.33 16.38 5.87
C TRP A 151 10.56 16.47 4.96
N TYR A 152 11.61 15.69 5.26
CA TYR A 152 12.81 15.58 4.43
C TYR A 152 12.48 15.11 3.01
N ALA A 153 11.78 13.99 2.87
CA ALA A 153 11.41 13.46 1.56
C ALA A 153 10.55 14.43 0.76
N ARG A 154 9.53 15.03 1.39
CA ARG A 154 8.67 16.05 0.79
C ARG A 154 9.46 17.23 0.25
N THR A 155 10.38 17.78 1.07
CA THR A 155 11.19 18.96 0.70
C THR A 155 12.18 18.63 -0.41
N MET A 156 12.87 17.49 -0.29
CA MET A 156 13.86 17.07 -1.28
C MET A 156 13.25 16.74 -2.64
N LEU A 157 12.07 16.12 -2.66
CA LEU A 157 11.38 15.75 -3.89
C LEU A 157 10.51 16.90 -4.45
N GLY A 158 10.19 17.91 -3.65
CA GLY A 158 9.37 19.05 -4.06
C GLY A 158 7.91 18.67 -4.31
N VAL A 159 7.36 17.76 -3.51
CA VAL A 159 6.00 17.24 -3.68
C VAL A 159 5.04 17.70 -2.57
N PRO A 160 3.72 17.85 -2.85
CA PRO A 160 2.74 18.38 -1.89
C PRO A 160 2.18 17.32 -0.95
N ILE A 161 2.80 16.14 -0.81
CA ILE A 161 2.33 15.02 0.00
C ILE A 161 2.91 15.07 1.41
N SER A 162 2.06 14.94 2.43
CA SER A 162 2.44 15.03 3.83
C SER A 162 3.00 13.71 4.37
N ASP A 163 2.47 12.57 3.93
CA ASP A 163 2.88 11.25 4.37
C ASP A 163 3.36 10.35 3.21
N LEU A 164 4.62 10.54 2.82
CA LEU A 164 5.24 9.75 1.76
C LEU A 164 5.64 8.33 2.18
N THR A 165 5.71 8.05 3.48
CA THR A 165 6.23 6.79 4.02
C THR A 165 5.14 5.81 4.45
N GLY A 166 3.87 6.19 4.33
CA GLY A 166 2.73 5.34 4.63
C GLY A 166 2.61 4.19 3.62
N GLY A 167 2.32 2.99 4.12
CA GLY A 167 2.11 1.78 3.31
C GLY A 167 0.63 1.44 3.10
N PHE A 168 -0.32 2.27 3.56
CA PHE A 168 -1.74 2.07 3.31
C PHE A 168 -2.14 2.91 2.10
N LYS A 169 -2.36 2.26 0.96
CA LYS A 169 -2.61 2.95 -0.31
C LYS A 169 -3.66 2.23 -1.14
N VAL A 170 -4.38 3.00 -1.95
CA VAL A 170 -5.26 2.47 -3.00
C VAL A 170 -4.74 2.99 -4.33
N PHE A 171 -4.33 2.10 -5.19
CA PHE A 171 -3.90 2.38 -6.55
C PHE A 171 -5.01 2.05 -7.53
N ARG A 172 -5.32 2.94 -8.46
CA ARG A 172 -6.00 2.53 -9.69
C ARG A 172 -5.05 1.72 -10.57
N ARG A 173 -5.59 0.76 -11.33
CA ARG A 173 -4.87 -0.09 -12.27
C ARG A 173 -3.87 0.69 -13.12
N GLY A 174 -4.31 1.78 -13.73
CA GLY A 174 -3.48 2.58 -14.64
C GLY A 174 -2.22 3.16 -14.00
N VAL A 175 -2.20 3.39 -12.68
CA VAL A 175 -1.00 3.85 -11.97
C VAL A 175 0.06 2.76 -11.92
N LEU A 176 -0.33 1.54 -11.54
CA LEU A 176 0.60 0.40 -11.43
C LEU A 176 1.09 -0.08 -12.79
N GLU A 177 0.26 0.01 -13.84
CA GLU A 177 0.66 -0.29 -15.21
C GLU A 177 1.65 0.74 -15.78
N ALA A 178 1.47 2.02 -15.41
CA ALA A 178 2.36 3.08 -15.87
C ALA A 178 3.72 3.06 -15.16
N ILE A 179 3.73 2.68 -13.87
CA ILE A 179 4.96 2.54 -13.10
C ILE A 179 5.70 1.29 -13.57
N ASP A 180 6.91 1.46 -14.08
CA ASP A 180 7.80 0.33 -14.40
C ASP A 180 8.23 -0.38 -13.11
N LEU A 181 7.44 -1.39 -12.69
CA LEU A 181 7.67 -2.15 -11.46
C LEU A 181 9.03 -2.90 -11.48
N ASP A 182 9.60 -3.18 -12.66
CA ASP A 182 10.90 -3.83 -12.80
C ASP A 182 12.07 -2.91 -12.45
N ARG A 183 11.84 -1.61 -12.50
CA ARG A 183 12.85 -0.59 -12.15
C ARG A 183 12.79 -0.15 -10.69
N ILE A 184 11.84 -0.64 -9.91
CA ILE A 184 11.78 -0.34 -8.49
C ILE A 184 12.80 -1.22 -7.77
N ARG A 185 13.78 -0.58 -7.14
CA ARG A 185 14.86 -1.26 -6.40
C ARG A 185 14.87 -0.94 -4.92
N SER A 186 14.07 0.03 -4.51
CA SER A 186 13.94 0.45 -3.13
C SER A 186 13.22 -0.58 -2.27
N GLN A 187 13.53 -0.59 -0.99
CA GLN A 187 12.90 -1.46 0.00
C GLN A 187 12.34 -0.64 1.17
N GLY A 188 11.49 -1.25 1.98
CA GLY A 188 10.93 -0.62 3.17
C GLY A 188 10.26 0.73 2.91
N TYR A 189 10.62 1.75 3.67
CA TYR A 189 10.03 3.09 3.53
C TYR A 189 10.39 3.78 2.22
N ALA A 190 11.57 3.51 1.68
CA ALA A 190 12.00 4.09 0.41
C ALA A 190 11.15 3.58 -0.76
N PHE A 191 10.68 2.32 -0.69
CA PHE A 191 9.72 1.76 -1.63
C PHE A 191 8.42 2.59 -1.67
N GLN A 192 7.88 2.93 -0.51
CA GLN A 192 6.67 3.73 -0.40
C GLN A 192 6.83 5.14 -0.99
N VAL A 193 7.98 5.77 -0.72
CA VAL A 193 8.32 7.08 -1.28
C VAL A 193 8.47 7.00 -2.80
N GLU A 194 9.16 5.97 -3.32
CA GLU A 194 9.42 5.81 -4.75
C GLU A 194 8.13 5.63 -5.54
N LEU A 195 7.20 4.75 -5.10
CA LEU A 195 5.91 4.53 -5.76
C LEU A 195 5.11 5.84 -5.86
N THR A 196 4.96 6.53 -4.74
CA THR A 196 4.19 7.79 -4.70
C THR A 196 4.84 8.87 -5.56
N TYR A 197 6.16 9.00 -5.50
CA TYR A 197 6.90 9.98 -6.28
C TYR A 197 6.80 9.73 -7.78
N ARG A 198 6.93 8.47 -8.22
CA ARG A 198 6.75 8.10 -9.64
C ARG A 198 5.34 8.41 -10.14
N ALA A 199 4.30 8.10 -9.36
CA ALA A 199 2.93 8.44 -9.71
C ALA A 199 2.77 9.96 -9.90
N LEU A 200 3.29 10.78 -8.98
CA LEU A 200 3.25 12.24 -9.09
C LEU A 200 4.02 12.77 -10.31
N GLN A 201 5.21 12.21 -10.60
CA GLN A 201 5.99 12.62 -11.78
C GLN A 201 5.29 12.30 -13.10
N MET A 202 4.45 11.26 -13.14
CA MET A 202 3.65 10.89 -14.29
C MET A 202 2.36 11.70 -14.42
N GLY A 203 2.10 12.64 -13.48
CA GLY A 203 0.92 13.50 -13.50
C GLY A 203 -0.35 12.85 -12.98
N PHE A 204 -0.26 11.71 -12.28
CA PHE A 204 -1.42 11.11 -11.63
C PHE A 204 -1.91 11.95 -10.47
N ARG A 205 -3.23 11.97 -10.28
CA ARG A 205 -3.87 12.65 -9.16
C ARG A 205 -3.70 11.81 -7.89
N VAL A 206 -2.89 12.34 -6.96
CA VAL A 206 -2.61 11.71 -5.66
C VAL A 206 -3.29 12.51 -4.56
N VAL A 207 -4.06 11.83 -3.70
CA VAL A 207 -4.77 12.45 -2.57
C VAL A 207 -4.44 11.74 -1.26
N GLU A 208 -4.60 12.46 -0.14
CA GLU A 208 -4.36 11.94 1.19
C GLU A 208 -5.68 11.86 1.97
N VAL A 209 -5.99 10.69 2.53
CA VAL A 209 -7.14 10.45 3.43
C VAL A 209 -6.58 10.32 4.85
N PRO A 210 -7.08 11.10 5.83
CA PRO A 210 -6.60 11.00 7.20
C PRO A 210 -6.92 9.62 7.81
N ILE A 211 -5.88 8.98 8.38
CA ILE A 211 -6.00 7.73 9.13
C ILE A 211 -5.37 7.85 10.51
N MET A 212 -5.85 7.04 11.44
CA MET A 212 -5.20 6.84 12.73
C MET A 212 -4.38 5.55 12.67
N PHE A 213 -3.07 5.70 12.54
CA PHE A 213 -2.14 4.57 12.55
C PHE A 213 -1.91 4.10 13.98
N THR A 214 -2.15 2.82 14.25
CA THR A 214 -1.93 2.22 15.57
C THR A 214 -0.65 1.41 15.56
N GLU A 215 0.09 1.36 16.67
CA GLU A 215 1.22 0.44 16.78
C GLU A 215 0.70 -1.00 16.68
N ARG A 216 1.43 -1.84 15.94
CA ARG A 216 1.08 -3.25 15.71
C ARG A 216 0.72 -3.97 17.00
N ARG A 217 -0.24 -4.91 16.91
CA ARG A 217 -0.70 -5.69 18.08
C ARG A 217 0.34 -6.68 18.58
N ALA A 218 1.16 -7.25 17.68
CA ALA A 218 2.22 -8.21 17.97
C ALA A 218 3.45 -7.94 17.08
N GLY A 219 4.64 -8.36 17.51
CA GLY A 219 5.89 -8.27 16.75
C GLY A 219 6.77 -7.07 17.08
N GLN A 220 8.04 -7.12 16.68
CA GLN A 220 9.01 -6.04 16.93
C GLN A 220 9.07 -5.06 15.75
N SER A 221 9.22 -3.75 16.06
CA SER A 221 9.40 -2.71 15.05
C SER A 221 10.67 -2.96 14.23
N LYS A 222 10.53 -3.11 12.90
CA LYS A 222 11.64 -3.33 11.96
C LYS A 222 12.38 -2.04 11.58
N MET A 223 12.13 -0.91 12.27
CA MET A 223 12.84 0.35 12.03
C MET A 223 14.30 0.25 12.50
N THR A 224 15.20 -0.05 11.59
CA THR A 224 16.65 -0.08 11.87
C THR A 224 17.29 1.24 11.38
N ARG A 225 18.47 1.58 11.95
CA ARG A 225 19.28 2.71 11.48
C ARG A 225 19.61 2.59 9.98
N ALA A 226 19.75 1.37 9.47
CA ALA A 226 20.00 1.08 8.06
C ALA A 226 18.87 1.59 7.16
N ILE A 227 17.60 1.40 7.54
CA ILE A 227 16.43 1.88 6.78
C ILE A 227 16.38 3.42 6.71
N VAL A 228 16.74 4.10 7.80
CA VAL A 228 16.81 5.57 7.82
C VAL A 228 17.95 6.08 6.91
N MET A 229 19.09 5.41 6.95
CA MET A 229 20.24 5.72 6.09
C MET A 229 19.92 5.47 4.62
N GLU A 230 19.27 4.36 4.29
CA GLU A 230 18.82 4.04 2.93
C GLU A 230 17.90 5.15 2.39
N ALA A 231 16.90 5.57 3.14
CA ALA A 231 16.00 6.65 2.74
C ALA A 231 16.76 7.97 2.49
N ALA A 232 17.75 8.30 3.30
CA ALA A 232 18.55 9.51 3.16
C ALA A 232 19.35 9.57 1.83
N TRP A 233 19.81 8.41 1.32
CA TRP A 233 20.52 8.33 0.05
C TRP A 233 19.60 8.16 -1.17
N MET A 234 18.53 7.39 -0.99
CA MET A 234 17.62 7.07 -2.09
C MET A 234 16.76 8.26 -2.52
N VAL A 235 16.28 9.07 -1.57
CA VAL A 235 15.43 10.22 -1.90
C VAL A 235 16.11 11.21 -2.86
N PRO A 236 17.38 11.64 -2.66
CA PRO A 236 18.06 12.45 -3.66
C PRO A 236 18.33 11.74 -4.99
N ALA A 237 18.55 10.42 -4.96
CA ALA A 237 18.74 9.64 -6.18
C ALA A 237 17.45 9.58 -7.03
N LEU A 238 16.30 9.44 -6.40
CA LEU A 238 14.99 9.47 -7.07
C LEU A 238 14.76 10.77 -7.83
N ARG A 239 15.15 11.91 -7.25
CA ARG A 239 15.03 13.22 -7.92
C ARG A 239 15.85 13.33 -9.21
N ARG A 240 16.96 12.58 -9.30
CA ARG A 240 17.85 12.56 -10.49
C ARG A 240 17.38 11.55 -11.54
N THR A 241 16.46 10.65 -11.20
CA THR A 241 15.94 9.66 -12.13
C THR A 241 14.89 10.33 -13.01
N PRO A 242 15.08 10.38 -14.33
CA PRO A 242 14.07 10.98 -15.21
C PRO A 242 12.75 10.20 -15.09
N PRO A 243 11.60 10.89 -15.18
CA PRO A 243 10.30 10.23 -15.18
C PRO A 243 10.26 9.23 -16.35
N ALA A 244 9.74 8.04 -16.09
CA ALA A 244 9.39 7.12 -17.17
C ALA A 244 8.38 7.86 -18.07
N ARG A 245 8.59 7.81 -19.40
CA ARG A 245 7.62 8.40 -20.32
C ARG A 245 6.30 7.69 -20.14
N ARG A 246 5.23 8.45 -19.89
CA ARG A 246 3.86 7.96 -19.87
C ARG A 246 3.58 7.30 -21.24
N THR A 247 3.52 5.99 -21.30
CA THR A 247 2.78 5.31 -22.38
C THR A 247 1.32 5.65 -22.10
N ALA A 248 0.62 6.26 -23.04
CA ALA A 248 -0.75 6.74 -22.86
C ALA A 248 -1.60 5.63 -22.23
N PRO A 249 -2.31 5.86 -21.11
CA PRO A 249 -3.14 4.84 -20.50
C PRO A 249 -4.36 4.58 -21.39
N ALA A 250 -4.64 3.32 -21.63
CA ALA A 250 -5.98 2.92 -22.03
C ALA A 250 -6.88 3.08 -20.79
N GLY A 251 -7.65 4.18 -20.71
CA GLY A 251 -8.69 4.35 -19.69
C GLY A 251 -8.43 5.35 -18.55
N GLY A 252 -7.64 6.40 -18.76
CA GLY A 252 -7.59 7.52 -17.81
C GLY A 252 -8.90 8.32 -17.79
N LEU A 253 -9.28 8.85 -16.61
CA LEU A 253 -10.41 9.78 -16.48
C LEU A 253 -10.29 10.89 -17.53
N PRO A 254 -11.40 11.29 -18.19
CA PRO A 254 -11.36 12.39 -19.15
C PRO A 254 -10.86 13.66 -18.46
N GLU A 255 -9.93 14.36 -19.12
CA GLU A 255 -9.46 15.67 -18.67
C GLU A 255 -10.69 16.58 -18.51
N ARG A 256 -11.06 16.88 -17.28
CA ARG A 256 -12.00 17.96 -17.00
C ARG A 256 -11.22 19.26 -17.12
N HIS A 257 -11.40 19.94 -18.22
CA HIS A 257 -10.97 21.35 -18.36
C HIS A 257 -11.66 22.16 -17.27
N LEU A 258 -10.86 22.86 -16.46
CA LEU A 258 -11.29 23.92 -15.55
C LEU A 258 -11.68 25.15 -16.33
#